data_c0a23874c3a2604243b06738e136ede1
#
_entry.id   c0a23874c3a2604243b06738e136ede1
#
_cell.length_a   1.000
_cell.length_b   1.000
_cell.length_c   1.000
_cell.angle_alpha   90.00
_cell.angle_beta   90.00
_cell.angle_gamma   90.00
#
_symmetry.space_group_name_H-M   'P 1'
#
loop_
_entity.id
_entity.type
_entity.pdbx_description
1 polymer ?
#
loop_
_entity_poly.entity_id
_entity_poly.type
_entity_poly.pdbx_seq_one_letter_code
_entity_poly.pdbx_strand_id
1 'polypeptide(L)'
;VVVKMGDTMLLGTVVAAKDAKPDTDFMPLQVEYKEKYAAVGRFPGGFMKREARANDSEVLVARLIDRALRPLFPADYHAEVYVTVNLISADKDIQPDALAGLAASAALAVSDIPFGGPISEVRVVRRNGEYAINPTYSEMPECDLDIMVGGTIDNILMVEGEMKEVSEEVMLGAIKFAHEEIKKHCAVQIELSKELGKDVKRTYCHEVNDEELRQTIIRELYDKAYALSLIHI
;
A
#
# COMPACT_ATOMS: atom_id res chain seq x y z
N VAL A 1 8.00 -8.84 9.34
CA VAL A 1 9.07 -7.92 8.96
C VAL A 1 9.03 -6.71 9.86
N VAL A 2 10.19 -6.16 10.21
CA VAL A 2 10.28 -4.88 10.92
C VAL A 2 10.96 -3.87 9.99
N VAL A 3 10.29 -2.73 9.81
CA VAL A 3 10.84 -1.56 9.10
C VAL A 3 11.22 -0.50 10.13
N LYS A 4 12.38 0.13 9.96
CA LYS A 4 12.90 1.12 10.89
C LYS A 4 13.40 2.36 10.15
N MET A 5 13.02 3.55 10.65
CA MET A 5 13.59 4.84 10.26
C MET A 5 13.80 5.68 11.50
N GLY A 6 15.08 6.00 11.81
CA GLY A 6 15.41 6.60 13.11
C GLY A 6 14.98 5.72 14.27
N ASP A 7 14.20 6.24 15.19
CA ASP A 7 13.61 5.51 16.31
C ASP A 7 12.17 5.03 16.04
N THR A 8 11.61 5.35 14.87
CA THR A 8 10.31 4.84 14.43
C THR A 8 10.45 3.43 13.88
N MET A 9 9.66 2.49 14.41
CA MET A 9 9.67 1.08 14.03
C MET A 9 8.25 0.57 13.82
N LEU A 10 8.03 -0.12 12.69
CA LEU A 10 6.77 -0.77 12.36
C LEU A 10 6.97 -2.28 12.18
N LEU A 11 6.06 -3.05 12.75
CA LEU A 11 5.97 -4.49 12.55
C LEU A 11 4.88 -4.81 11.55
N GLY A 12 5.26 -5.22 10.34
CA GLY A 12 4.38 -5.75 9.31
C GLY A 12 4.27 -7.27 9.42
N THR A 13 3.04 -7.77 9.42
CA THR A 13 2.72 -9.19 9.43
C THR A 13 1.65 -9.50 8.40
N VAL A 14 1.69 -10.70 7.82
CA VAL A 14 0.69 -11.16 6.86
C VAL A 14 0.33 -12.61 7.13
N VAL A 15 -0.96 -12.91 7.03
CA VAL A 15 -1.51 -14.26 7.13
C VAL A 15 -2.52 -14.44 6.00
N ALA A 16 -2.49 -15.62 5.36
CA ALA A 16 -3.49 -15.96 4.36
C ALA A 16 -4.04 -17.37 4.60
N ALA A 17 -5.32 -17.57 4.30
CA ALA A 17 -5.91 -18.88 4.22
C ALA A 17 -5.23 -19.71 3.10
N LYS A 18 -5.25 -21.03 3.22
CA LYS A 18 -4.72 -21.91 2.16
C LYS A 18 -5.63 -21.92 0.93
N ASP A 19 -6.92 -22.02 1.18
CA ASP A 19 -7.95 -22.18 0.18
C ASP A 19 -8.98 -21.06 0.30
N ALA A 20 -9.66 -20.75 -0.80
CA ALA A 20 -10.81 -19.86 -0.79
C ALA A 20 -12.01 -20.53 -0.13
N LYS A 21 -12.89 -19.77 0.50
CA LYS A 21 -14.19 -20.27 0.94
C LYS A 21 -15.06 -20.56 -0.27
N PRO A 22 -15.91 -21.60 -0.22
CA PRO A 22 -16.91 -21.85 -1.26
C PRO A 22 -17.72 -20.57 -1.58
N ASP A 23 -18.05 -20.37 -2.85
CA ASP A 23 -18.88 -19.26 -3.33
C ASP A 23 -18.28 -17.85 -3.12
N THR A 24 -16.98 -17.74 -2.90
CA THR A 24 -16.28 -16.44 -2.85
C THR A 24 -15.80 -16.08 -4.25
N ASP A 25 -16.32 -14.98 -4.82
CA ASP A 25 -16.04 -14.47 -6.16
C ASP A 25 -15.17 -13.20 -6.18
N PHE A 26 -14.58 -12.85 -5.03
CA PHE A 26 -13.69 -11.70 -4.88
C PHE A 26 -12.53 -12.03 -3.94
N MET A 27 -11.50 -11.20 -3.95
CA MET A 27 -10.35 -11.31 -3.06
C MET A 27 -10.63 -10.62 -1.72
N PRO A 28 -10.80 -11.39 -0.59
CA PRO A 28 -11.05 -10.82 0.73
C PRO A 28 -9.75 -10.36 1.38
N LEU A 29 -9.30 -9.15 1.04
CA LEU A 29 -8.17 -8.50 1.68
C LEU A 29 -8.65 -7.65 2.86
N GLN A 30 -8.05 -7.85 4.01
CA GLN A 30 -8.23 -7.00 5.18
C GLN A 30 -6.88 -6.43 5.59
N VAL A 31 -6.80 -5.10 5.64
CA VAL A 31 -5.63 -4.36 6.09
C VAL A 31 -5.96 -3.66 7.40
N GLU A 32 -5.10 -3.82 8.39
CA GLU A 32 -5.19 -3.17 9.68
C GLU A 32 -3.89 -2.44 9.99
N TYR A 33 -4.00 -1.16 10.32
CA TYR A 33 -2.89 -0.35 10.82
C TYR A 33 -3.21 0.11 12.23
N LYS A 34 -2.26 0.01 13.15
CA LYS A 34 -2.43 0.42 14.55
C LYS A 34 -1.20 1.12 15.11
N GLU A 35 -1.45 2.24 15.79
CA GLU A 35 -0.49 2.97 16.59
C GLU A 35 -0.65 2.58 18.05
N LYS A 36 0.29 1.78 18.55
CA LYS A 36 0.25 1.32 19.95
C LYS A 36 0.66 2.43 20.91
N TYR A 37 -0.09 2.63 21.98
CA TYR A 37 0.32 3.54 23.06
C TYR A 37 1.72 3.22 23.58
N ALA A 38 2.07 1.94 23.61
CA ALA A 38 3.41 1.48 24.01
C ALA A 38 4.52 2.01 23.11
N ALA A 39 4.25 2.37 21.85
CA ALA A 39 5.24 2.91 20.91
C ALA A 39 5.88 4.23 21.42
N VAL A 40 5.16 4.98 22.22
CA VAL A 40 5.63 6.23 22.86
C VAL A 40 5.83 6.08 24.38
N GLY A 41 6.00 4.84 24.87
CA GLY A 41 6.22 4.56 26.29
C GLY A 41 5.00 4.84 27.18
N ARG A 42 3.79 4.83 26.63
CA ARG A 42 2.55 5.09 27.36
C ARG A 42 1.66 3.86 27.37
N PHE A 43 0.68 3.85 28.25
CA PHE A 43 -0.41 2.88 28.26
C PHE A 43 -1.75 3.61 28.04
N PRO A 44 -2.78 2.90 27.53
CA PRO A 44 -4.06 3.50 27.25
C PRO A 44 -4.64 4.23 28.46
N GLY A 45 -5.05 5.50 28.24
CA GLY A 45 -5.84 6.26 29.19
C GLY A 45 -7.30 5.82 29.22
N GLY A 46 -8.17 6.67 29.67
CA GLY A 46 -9.61 6.44 29.71
C GLY A 46 -10.03 5.35 30.73
N PHE A 47 -11.36 5.16 30.80
CA PHE A 47 -11.97 4.27 31.79
C PHE A 47 -11.58 2.80 31.61
N MET A 48 -11.57 2.30 30.37
CA MET A 48 -11.34 0.90 30.06
C MET A 48 -9.87 0.49 30.11
N LYS A 49 -8.94 1.43 30.12
CA LYS A 49 -7.47 1.19 30.16
C LYS A 49 -6.96 0.17 29.16
N ARG A 50 -7.51 0.21 27.94
CA ARG A 50 -7.12 -0.64 26.81
C ARG A 50 -7.10 0.15 25.50
N GLU A 51 -6.48 -0.43 24.47
CA GLU A 51 -6.51 0.10 23.12
C GLU A 51 -7.97 0.27 22.66
N ALA A 52 -8.29 1.44 22.11
CA ALA A 52 -9.60 1.74 21.57
C ALA A 52 -9.80 1.13 20.18
N ARG A 53 -10.95 1.38 19.56
CA ARG A 53 -11.12 1.17 18.13
C ARG A 53 -10.14 2.06 17.36
N ALA A 54 -9.81 1.65 16.12
CA ALA A 54 -8.99 2.46 15.23
C ALA A 54 -9.57 3.88 15.12
N ASN A 55 -8.71 4.87 15.20
CA ASN A 55 -9.06 6.26 14.96
C ASN A 55 -9.09 6.56 13.45
N ASP A 56 -9.55 7.75 13.06
CA ASP A 56 -9.71 8.10 11.64
C ASP A 56 -8.37 8.08 10.88
N SER A 57 -7.27 8.49 11.51
CA SER A 57 -5.95 8.45 10.86
C SER A 57 -5.48 7.01 10.63
N GLU A 58 -5.66 6.12 11.60
CA GLU A 58 -5.33 4.70 11.46
C GLU A 58 -6.15 4.03 10.35
N VAL A 59 -7.44 4.38 10.24
CA VAL A 59 -8.32 3.89 9.16
C VAL A 59 -7.85 4.42 7.80
N LEU A 60 -7.48 5.69 7.70
CA LEU A 60 -7.01 6.29 6.44
C LEU A 60 -5.70 5.64 5.98
N VAL A 61 -4.72 5.45 6.87
CA VAL A 61 -3.46 4.76 6.53
C VAL A 61 -3.74 3.32 6.09
N ALA A 62 -4.59 2.58 6.79
CA ALA A 62 -4.97 1.22 6.38
C ALA A 62 -5.60 1.20 4.97
N ARG A 63 -6.41 2.20 4.61
CA ARG A 63 -7.00 2.33 3.28
C ARG A 63 -5.98 2.68 2.18
N LEU A 64 -4.98 3.50 2.48
CA LEU A 64 -3.88 3.78 1.55
C LEU A 64 -3.15 2.48 1.20
N ILE A 65 -2.76 1.71 2.21
CA ILE A 65 -2.10 0.42 2.05
C ILE A 65 -2.98 -0.56 1.24
N ASP A 66 -4.27 -0.68 1.57
CA ASP A 66 -5.19 -1.57 0.84
C ASP A 66 -5.28 -1.20 -0.65
N ARG A 67 -5.43 0.08 -0.97
CA ARG A 67 -5.52 0.58 -2.35
C ARG A 67 -4.26 0.32 -3.17
N ALA A 68 -3.08 0.39 -2.54
CA ALA A 68 -1.82 0.12 -3.21
C ALA A 68 -1.54 -1.39 -3.37
N LEU A 69 -1.97 -2.23 -2.41
CA LEU A 69 -1.72 -3.67 -2.45
C LEU A 69 -2.73 -4.44 -3.31
N ARG A 70 -4.01 -4.11 -3.19
CA ARG A 70 -5.13 -4.87 -3.78
C ARG A 70 -4.98 -5.15 -5.28
N PRO A 71 -4.59 -4.20 -6.14
CA PRO A 71 -4.48 -4.43 -7.58
C PRO A 71 -3.40 -5.44 -7.99
N LEU A 72 -2.51 -5.81 -7.08
CA LEU A 72 -1.38 -6.69 -7.35
C LEU A 72 -1.62 -8.16 -6.98
N PHE A 73 -2.77 -8.45 -6.38
CA PHE A 73 -3.17 -9.83 -6.21
C PHE A 73 -3.76 -10.36 -7.52
N PRO A 74 -3.52 -11.63 -7.89
CA PRO A 74 -4.15 -12.23 -9.07
C PRO A 74 -5.67 -12.17 -8.97
N ALA A 75 -6.34 -11.92 -10.11
CA ALA A 75 -7.79 -11.75 -10.16
C ALA A 75 -8.56 -13.00 -9.72
N ASP A 76 -7.95 -14.18 -9.90
CA ASP A 76 -8.48 -15.49 -9.54
C ASP A 76 -8.01 -15.99 -8.16
N TYR A 77 -7.36 -15.12 -7.36
CA TYR A 77 -6.94 -15.44 -5.99
C TYR A 77 -8.00 -14.98 -5.00
N HIS A 78 -8.76 -15.93 -4.42
CA HIS A 78 -9.90 -15.66 -3.56
C HIS A 78 -9.72 -16.11 -2.09
N ALA A 79 -8.52 -16.52 -1.69
CA ALA A 79 -8.26 -16.82 -0.28
C ALA A 79 -8.19 -15.55 0.56
N GLU A 80 -8.69 -15.62 1.81
CA GLU A 80 -8.62 -14.49 2.74
C GLU A 80 -7.16 -14.14 3.06
N VAL A 81 -6.85 -12.84 3.01
CA VAL A 81 -5.55 -12.29 3.39
C VAL A 81 -5.73 -11.20 4.43
N TYR A 82 -4.98 -11.32 5.52
CA TYR A 82 -4.91 -10.34 6.60
C TYR A 82 -3.52 -9.74 6.64
N VAL A 83 -3.44 -8.44 6.45
CA VAL A 83 -2.22 -7.66 6.58
C VAL A 83 -2.36 -6.77 7.81
N THR A 84 -1.46 -6.92 8.78
CA THR A 84 -1.48 -6.12 9.99
C THR A 84 -0.15 -5.40 10.15
N VAL A 85 -0.22 -4.07 10.29
CA VAL A 85 0.94 -3.22 10.54
C VAL A 85 0.76 -2.52 11.88
N ASN A 86 1.72 -2.72 12.79
CA ASN A 86 1.71 -2.09 14.10
C ASN A 86 2.90 -1.15 14.25
N LEU A 87 2.64 0.09 14.61
CA LEU A 87 3.66 1.02 15.09
C LEU A 87 4.08 0.59 16.51
N ILE A 88 5.32 0.12 16.65
CA ILE A 88 5.84 -0.45 17.91
C ILE A 88 6.84 0.45 18.60
N SER A 89 7.42 1.40 17.88
CA SER A 89 8.25 2.49 18.41
C SER A 89 8.01 3.72 17.54
N ALA A 90 7.92 4.91 18.13
CA ALA A 90 7.65 6.14 17.42
C ALA A 90 8.58 7.27 17.85
N ASP A 91 9.21 7.89 16.87
CA ASP A 91 9.76 9.23 17.00
C ASP A 91 8.61 10.24 16.83
N LYS A 92 8.63 11.32 17.61
CA LYS A 92 7.55 12.32 17.61
C LYS A 92 7.46 13.13 16.33
N ASP A 93 8.54 13.24 15.59
CA ASP A 93 8.65 14.07 14.40
C ASP A 93 8.60 13.25 13.07
N ILE A 94 8.74 11.93 13.15
CA ILE A 94 8.67 11.05 11.97
C ILE A 94 7.25 10.58 11.71
N GLN A 95 6.77 10.77 10.47
CA GLN A 95 5.47 10.28 10.02
C GLN A 95 5.54 8.79 9.66
N PRO A 96 4.74 7.91 10.29
CA PRO A 96 4.85 6.47 10.08
C PRO A 96 4.06 5.94 8.88
N ASP A 97 3.20 6.72 8.25
CA ASP A 97 2.23 6.28 7.23
C ASP A 97 2.89 5.67 5.98
N ALA A 98 3.83 6.37 5.36
CA ALA A 98 4.56 5.84 4.20
C ALA A 98 5.36 4.58 4.54
N LEU A 99 5.94 4.53 5.75
CA LEU A 99 6.65 3.34 6.24
C LEU A 99 5.71 2.16 6.48
N ALA A 100 4.43 2.43 6.79
CA ALA A 100 3.44 1.38 6.99
C ALA A 100 3.15 0.62 5.68
N GLY A 101 3.04 1.32 4.55
CA GLY A 101 2.93 0.69 3.23
C GLY A 101 4.14 -0.17 2.88
N LEU A 102 5.35 0.35 3.14
CA LEU A 102 6.59 -0.41 2.96
C LEU A 102 6.64 -1.67 3.85
N ALA A 103 6.22 -1.58 5.12
CA ALA A 103 6.20 -2.71 6.03
C ALA A 103 5.21 -3.80 5.62
N ALA A 104 4.02 -3.41 5.15
CA ALA A 104 3.01 -4.31 4.62
C ALA A 104 3.50 -5.04 3.37
N SER A 105 4.09 -4.31 2.42
CA SER A 105 4.65 -4.87 1.20
C SER A 105 5.82 -5.81 1.48
N ALA A 106 6.75 -5.43 2.35
CA ALA A 106 7.88 -6.28 2.72
C ALA A 106 7.43 -7.59 3.39
N ALA A 107 6.36 -7.57 4.20
CA ALA A 107 5.79 -8.77 4.77
C ALA A 107 5.22 -9.71 3.70
N LEU A 108 4.53 -9.16 2.69
CA LEU A 108 4.05 -9.93 1.53
C LEU A 108 5.20 -10.46 0.66
N ALA A 109 6.22 -9.64 0.42
CA ALA A 109 7.38 -10.01 -0.40
C ALA A 109 8.10 -11.25 0.15
N VAL A 110 8.25 -11.35 1.48
CA VAL A 110 8.91 -12.51 2.14
C VAL A 110 7.94 -13.64 2.51
N SER A 111 6.67 -13.54 2.12
CA SER A 111 5.68 -14.62 2.27
C SER A 111 5.62 -15.50 1.02
N ASP A 112 4.92 -16.62 1.12
CA ASP A 112 4.61 -17.48 -0.03
C ASP A 112 3.29 -17.13 -0.73
N ILE A 113 2.62 -16.03 -0.31
CA ILE A 113 1.33 -15.58 -0.85
C ILE A 113 1.54 -15.08 -2.29
N PRO A 114 0.65 -15.44 -3.24
CA PRO A 114 0.67 -14.90 -4.60
C PRO A 114 0.46 -13.38 -4.60
N PHE A 115 1.47 -12.65 -5.03
CA PHE A 115 1.49 -11.20 -5.00
C PHE A 115 2.40 -10.65 -6.09
N GLY A 116 1.88 -9.79 -6.96
CA GLY A 116 2.58 -9.20 -8.11
C GLY A 116 3.44 -7.98 -7.77
N GLY A 117 3.69 -7.70 -6.47
CA GLY A 117 4.59 -6.64 -6.01
C GLY A 117 6.05 -7.08 -5.95
N PRO A 118 6.90 -6.34 -5.26
CA PRO A 118 6.57 -5.43 -4.15
C PRO A 118 6.11 -4.05 -4.56
N ILE A 119 5.56 -3.35 -3.58
CA ILE A 119 5.27 -1.91 -3.65
C ILE A 119 6.09 -1.13 -2.63
N SER A 120 6.10 0.18 -2.78
CA SER A 120 6.37 1.10 -1.68
C SER A 120 5.44 2.30 -1.75
N GLU A 121 5.25 2.94 -0.63
CA GLU A 121 4.60 4.23 -0.50
C GLU A 121 5.64 5.25 -0.02
N VAL A 122 5.58 6.45 -0.58
CA VAL A 122 6.39 7.58 -0.15
C VAL A 122 5.53 8.83 -0.10
N ARG A 123 5.73 9.64 0.94
CA ARG A 123 5.14 10.97 1.01
C ARG A 123 6.07 11.95 0.34
N VAL A 124 5.57 12.72 -0.61
CA VAL A 124 6.29 13.80 -1.28
C VAL A 124 5.67 15.12 -0.90
N VAL A 125 6.51 16.03 -0.46
CA VAL A 125 6.13 17.42 -0.24
C VAL A 125 6.94 18.34 -1.11
N ARG A 126 6.41 19.54 -1.33
CA ARG A 126 7.16 20.62 -1.97
C ARG A 126 7.22 21.80 -1.03
N ARG A 127 8.44 22.28 -0.78
CA ARG A 127 8.73 23.46 0.04
C ARG A 127 9.71 24.36 -0.70
N ASN A 128 9.41 25.65 -0.80
CA ASN A 128 10.26 26.63 -1.51
C ASN A 128 10.62 26.22 -2.95
N GLY A 129 9.74 25.46 -3.63
CA GLY A 129 9.95 24.99 -4.99
C GLY A 129 10.74 23.68 -5.11
N GLU A 130 11.24 23.12 -4.01
CA GLU A 130 12.00 21.85 -3.99
C GLU A 130 11.16 20.70 -3.44
N TYR A 131 11.34 19.49 -4.01
CA TYR A 131 10.68 18.28 -3.53
C TYR A 131 11.51 17.62 -2.43
N ALA A 132 10.81 17.08 -1.42
CA ALA A 132 11.39 16.26 -0.37
C ALA A 132 10.56 15.01 -0.15
N ILE A 133 11.21 13.90 0.25
CA ILE A 133 10.60 12.61 0.55
C ILE A 133 10.46 12.45 2.06
N ASN A 134 9.31 11.97 2.49
CA ASN A 134 9.00 11.61 3.88
C ASN A 134 9.44 12.71 4.88
N PRO A 135 8.89 13.93 4.74
CA PRO A 135 9.24 15.05 5.60
C PRO A 135 8.85 14.75 7.05
N THR A 136 9.46 15.48 7.96
CA THR A 136 9.06 15.46 9.36
C THR A 136 7.78 16.28 9.59
N TYR A 137 7.08 16.03 10.70
CA TYR A 137 5.91 16.84 11.07
C TYR A 137 6.23 18.33 11.18
N SER A 138 7.43 18.67 11.67
CA SER A 138 7.88 20.05 11.81
C SER A 138 8.09 20.77 10.47
N GLU A 139 8.32 20.05 9.38
CA GLU A 139 8.52 20.60 8.04
C GLU A 139 7.21 20.82 7.26
N MET A 140 6.12 20.14 7.64
CA MET A 140 4.84 20.17 6.92
C MET A 140 4.18 21.56 6.77
N PRO A 141 4.21 22.46 7.76
CA PRO A 141 3.47 23.74 7.68
C PRO A 141 3.89 24.64 6.52
N GLU A 142 5.12 24.51 6.05
CA GLU A 142 5.68 25.35 4.97
C GLU A 142 5.46 24.77 3.56
N CYS A 143 4.80 23.61 3.46
CA CYS A 143 4.61 22.92 2.20
C CYS A 143 3.41 23.45 1.42
N ASP A 144 3.52 23.55 0.11
CA ASP A 144 2.46 23.89 -0.83
C ASP A 144 1.87 22.69 -1.58
N LEU A 145 2.54 21.54 -1.48
CA LEU A 145 2.10 20.25 -1.99
C LEU A 145 2.44 19.18 -0.95
N ASP A 146 1.51 18.29 -0.67
CA ASP A 146 1.65 17.11 0.16
C ASP A 146 0.88 15.95 -0.48
N ILE A 147 1.60 14.97 -1.03
CA ILE A 147 1.00 13.81 -1.67
C ILE A 147 1.63 12.52 -1.19
N MET A 148 0.80 11.50 -0.98
CA MET A 148 1.21 10.11 -0.81
C MET A 148 1.18 9.43 -2.18
N VAL A 149 2.28 8.81 -2.57
CA VAL A 149 2.39 8.07 -3.83
C VAL A 149 2.75 6.62 -3.52
N GLY A 150 1.94 5.69 -4.02
CA GLY A 150 2.17 4.26 -3.95
C GLY A 150 2.42 3.67 -5.33
N GLY A 151 3.39 2.78 -5.44
CA GLY A 151 3.72 2.16 -6.73
C GLY A 151 4.61 0.93 -6.64
N THR A 152 4.73 0.27 -7.76
CA THR A 152 5.72 -0.80 -8.02
C THR A 152 6.98 -0.22 -8.65
N ILE A 153 7.91 -1.10 -9.03
CA ILE A 153 9.10 -0.70 -9.79
C ILE A 153 8.74 -0.08 -11.16
N ASP A 154 7.63 -0.49 -11.76
CA ASP A 154 7.25 -0.10 -13.12
C ASP A 154 6.06 0.87 -13.18
N ASN A 155 5.16 0.84 -12.20
CA ASN A 155 3.86 1.51 -12.27
C ASN A 155 3.54 2.28 -10.99
N ILE A 156 2.88 3.43 -11.15
CA ILE A 156 2.19 4.13 -10.08
C ILE A 156 0.79 3.54 -9.92
N LEU A 157 0.43 3.19 -8.70
CA LEU A 157 -0.84 2.52 -8.36
C LEU A 157 -1.81 3.44 -7.63
N MET A 158 -1.27 4.37 -6.83
CA MET A 158 -2.07 5.22 -5.97
C MET A 158 -1.40 6.59 -5.81
N VAL A 159 -2.19 7.64 -5.92
CA VAL A 159 -1.80 9.01 -5.57
C VAL A 159 -2.95 9.62 -4.76
N GLU A 160 -2.64 10.19 -3.62
CA GLU A 160 -3.61 10.89 -2.78
C GLU A 160 -2.91 12.01 -2.01
N GLY A 161 -3.58 13.14 -1.81
CA GLY A 161 -3.00 14.24 -1.05
C GLY A 161 -3.72 15.56 -1.27
N GLU A 162 -3.10 16.63 -0.82
CA GLU A 162 -3.61 17.98 -0.92
C GLU A 162 -2.54 18.95 -1.44
N MET A 163 -2.99 20.04 -2.04
CA MET A 163 -2.09 21.06 -2.57
C MET A 163 -2.73 22.43 -2.61
N LYS A 164 -1.92 23.48 -2.57
CA LYS A 164 -2.31 24.89 -2.64
C LYS A 164 -2.25 25.39 -4.10
N GLU A 165 -3.17 24.92 -4.95
CA GLU A 165 -3.34 25.37 -6.34
C GLU A 165 -2.03 25.32 -7.17
N VAL A 166 -1.23 24.25 -7.00
CA VAL A 166 -0.03 24.05 -7.81
C VAL A 166 -0.40 23.62 -9.24
N SER A 167 0.50 23.86 -10.22
CA SER A 167 0.26 23.45 -11.59
C SER A 167 0.36 21.93 -11.78
N GLU A 168 -0.30 21.42 -12.82
CA GLU A 168 -0.23 20.00 -13.20
C GLU A 168 1.21 19.54 -13.47
N GLU A 169 2.04 20.41 -14.01
CA GLU A 169 3.47 20.13 -14.27
C GLU A 169 4.23 19.88 -12.96
N VAL A 170 3.97 20.69 -11.93
CA VAL A 170 4.55 20.52 -10.60
C VAL A 170 4.09 19.22 -9.97
N MET A 171 2.79 18.90 -10.05
CA MET A 171 2.24 17.64 -9.54
C MET A 171 2.86 16.44 -10.25
N LEU A 172 2.96 16.47 -11.58
CA LEU A 172 3.60 15.40 -12.36
C LEU A 172 5.09 15.24 -11.99
N GLY A 173 5.77 16.35 -11.74
CA GLY A 173 7.16 16.36 -11.25
C GLY A 173 7.29 15.66 -9.91
N ALA A 174 6.40 15.93 -8.96
CA ALA A 174 6.36 15.29 -7.65
C ALA A 174 6.13 13.77 -7.75
N ILE A 175 5.19 13.33 -8.60
CA ILE A 175 4.91 11.91 -8.82
C ILE A 175 6.14 11.18 -9.41
N LYS A 176 6.79 11.77 -10.40
CA LYS A 176 8.03 11.22 -10.97
C LYS A 176 9.14 11.12 -9.93
N PHE A 177 9.30 12.15 -9.12
CA PHE A 177 10.29 12.18 -8.04
C PHE A 177 10.01 11.07 -7.01
N ALA A 178 8.74 10.88 -6.61
CA ALA A 178 8.31 9.78 -5.75
C ALA A 178 8.67 8.41 -6.34
N HIS A 179 8.41 8.21 -7.63
CA HIS A 179 8.62 6.91 -8.28
C HIS A 179 10.08 6.49 -8.28
N GLU A 180 11.02 7.40 -8.41
CA GLU A 180 12.45 7.08 -8.33
C GLU A 180 12.86 6.54 -6.95
N GLU A 181 12.26 7.03 -5.87
CA GLU A 181 12.48 6.50 -4.52
C GLU A 181 11.76 5.17 -4.30
N ILE A 182 10.52 5.04 -4.79
CA ILE A 182 9.75 3.78 -4.75
C ILE A 182 10.54 2.63 -5.40
N LYS A 183 11.16 2.86 -6.56
CA LYS A 183 12.00 1.86 -7.25
C LYS A 183 13.12 1.33 -6.36
N LYS A 184 13.79 2.21 -5.62
CA LYS A 184 14.86 1.80 -4.69
C LYS A 184 14.33 0.90 -3.59
N HIS A 185 13.20 1.28 -2.99
CA HIS A 185 12.55 0.46 -1.95
C HIS A 185 12.07 -0.90 -2.49
N CYS A 186 11.52 -0.93 -3.69
CA CYS A 186 11.11 -2.19 -4.34
C CYS A 186 12.31 -3.10 -4.63
N ALA A 187 13.42 -2.55 -5.12
CA ALA A 187 14.63 -3.32 -5.40
C ALA A 187 15.17 -4.03 -4.15
N VAL A 188 15.24 -3.33 -3.02
CA VAL A 188 15.68 -3.91 -1.73
C VAL A 188 14.74 -5.03 -1.26
N GLN A 189 13.42 -4.88 -1.44
CA GLN A 189 12.45 -5.91 -1.06
C GLN A 189 12.59 -7.17 -1.94
N ILE A 190 12.87 -7.00 -3.24
CA ILE A 190 13.13 -8.12 -4.16
C ILE A 190 14.40 -8.86 -3.76
N GLU A 191 15.47 -8.15 -3.41
CA GLU A 191 16.72 -8.73 -2.94
C GLU A 191 16.49 -9.53 -1.65
N LEU A 192 15.81 -8.93 -0.66
CA LEU A 192 15.45 -9.59 0.59
C LEU A 192 14.63 -10.87 0.36
N SER A 193 13.65 -10.84 -0.54
CA SER A 193 12.84 -12.01 -0.88
C SER A 193 13.69 -13.15 -1.47
N LYS A 194 14.64 -12.82 -2.33
CA LYS A 194 15.58 -13.79 -2.92
C LYS A 194 16.54 -14.39 -1.88
N GLU A 195 17.13 -13.56 -1.01
CA GLU A 195 18.01 -14.01 0.06
C GLU A 195 17.33 -14.99 1.01
N LEU A 196 16.04 -14.80 1.25
CA LEU A 196 15.23 -15.67 2.11
C LEU A 196 14.63 -16.88 1.36
N GLY A 197 14.84 -17.00 0.05
CA GLY A 197 14.27 -18.06 -0.77
C GLY A 197 12.73 -18.01 -0.82
N LYS A 198 12.16 -16.80 -0.81
CA LYS A 198 10.71 -16.54 -0.82
C LYS A 198 10.21 -15.87 -2.12
N ASP A 199 11.04 -15.91 -3.14
CA ASP A 199 10.70 -15.47 -4.49
C ASP A 199 9.68 -16.40 -5.19
N VAL A 200 9.66 -17.68 -4.81
CA VAL A 200 8.66 -18.63 -5.30
C VAL A 200 7.40 -18.56 -4.45
N LYS A 201 6.29 -18.18 -5.07
CA LYS A 201 4.97 -18.09 -4.43
C LYS A 201 4.23 -19.42 -4.54
N ARG A 202 3.27 -19.64 -3.59
CA ARG A 202 2.44 -20.86 -3.59
C ARG A 202 1.58 -20.96 -4.85
N THR A 203 1.34 -22.17 -5.30
CA THR A 203 0.32 -22.44 -6.31
C THR A 203 -1.07 -22.44 -5.68
N TYR A 204 -2.08 -22.03 -6.43
CA TYR A 204 -3.48 -22.01 -6.00
C TYR A 204 -4.39 -22.31 -7.19
N CYS A 205 -5.62 -22.71 -6.91
CA CYS A 205 -6.65 -22.91 -7.92
C CYS A 205 -7.99 -22.53 -7.32
N HIS A 206 -8.43 -21.29 -7.54
CA HIS A 206 -9.64 -20.73 -6.93
C HIS A 206 -10.77 -20.50 -7.93
N GLU A 207 -10.47 -20.48 -9.21
CA GLU A 207 -11.46 -20.35 -10.28
C GLU A 207 -11.20 -21.32 -11.44
N VAL A 208 -12.30 -21.70 -12.09
CA VAL A 208 -12.26 -22.32 -13.42
C VAL A 208 -12.55 -21.21 -14.44
N ASN A 209 -11.52 -20.73 -15.10
CA ASN A 209 -11.64 -19.72 -16.14
C ASN A 209 -11.93 -20.36 -17.49
N ASP A 210 -13.04 -19.99 -18.11
CA ASP A 210 -13.31 -20.29 -19.51
C ASP A 210 -12.71 -19.17 -20.39
N GLU A 211 -11.46 -19.34 -20.77
CA GLU A 211 -10.73 -18.33 -21.56
C GLU A 211 -11.31 -18.19 -22.97
N GLU A 212 -11.88 -19.24 -23.56
CA GLU A 212 -12.51 -19.18 -24.88
C GLU A 212 -13.77 -18.31 -24.84
N LEU A 213 -14.61 -18.48 -23.83
CA LEU A 213 -15.77 -17.64 -23.60
C LEU A 213 -15.37 -16.18 -23.36
N ARG A 214 -14.35 -15.95 -22.54
CA ARG A 214 -13.82 -14.62 -22.25
C ARG A 214 -13.37 -13.89 -23.52
N GLN A 215 -12.57 -14.56 -24.35
CA GLN A 215 -12.10 -13.98 -25.62
C GLN A 215 -13.24 -13.73 -26.60
N THR A 216 -14.25 -14.57 -26.61
CA THR A 216 -15.44 -14.37 -27.41
C THR A 216 -16.20 -13.13 -26.96
N ILE A 217 -16.42 -12.94 -25.66
CA ILE A 217 -17.07 -11.77 -25.09
C ILE A 217 -16.28 -10.49 -25.42
N ILE A 218 -14.97 -10.50 -25.24
CA ILE A 218 -14.10 -9.36 -25.56
C ILE A 218 -14.26 -9.00 -27.05
N ARG A 219 -14.10 -9.96 -27.93
CA ARG A 219 -14.19 -9.74 -29.40
C ARG A 219 -15.54 -9.18 -29.84
N GLU A 220 -16.63 -9.60 -29.21
CA GLU A 220 -17.98 -9.22 -29.65
C GLU A 220 -18.50 -7.93 -29.01
N LEU A 221 -18.05 -7.63 -27.78
CA LEU A 221 -18.65 -6.57 -26.96
C LEU A 221 -17.70 -5.42 -26.64
N TYR A 222 -16.37 -5.61 -26.70
CA TYR A 222 -15.42 -4.59 -26.27
C TYR A 222 -15.62 -3.24 -26.97
N ASP A 223 -15.65 -3.23 -28.29
CA ASP A 223 -15.79 -2.00 -29.07
C ASP A 223 -17.13 -1.29 -28.82
N LYS A 224 -18.19 -2.07 -28.63
CA LYS A 224 -19.52 -1.54 -28.30
C LYS A 224 -19.55 -0.90 -26.92
N ALA A 225 -18.97 -1.57 -25.93
CA ALA A 225 -18.89 -1.05 -24.57
C ALA A 225 -17.99 0.19 -24.49
N TYR A 226 -16.86 0.16 -25.19
CA TYR A 226 -15.94 1.29 -25.27
C TYR A 226 -16.59 2.52 -25.91
N ALA A 227 -17.28 2.34 -27.05
CA ALA A 227 -17.99 3.44 -27.69
C ALA A 227 -19.07 4.05 -26.79
N LEU A 228 -19.79 3.23 -26.01
CA LEU A 228 -20.78 3.71 -25.05
C LEU A 228 -20.13 4.46 -23.87
N SER A 229 -18.98 4.05 -23.41
CA SER A 229 -18.27 4.72 -22.31
C SER A 229 -17.81 6.13 -22.70
N LEU A 230 -17.50 6.37 -23.99
CA LEU A 230 -17.06 7.67 -24.48
C LEU A 230 -18.20 8.70 -24.61
N ILE A 231 -19.46 8.28 -24.60
CA ILE A 231 -20.62 9.20 -24.71
C ILE A 231 -20.71 10.14 -23.49
N HIS A 232 -20.19 9.72 -22.34
CA HIS A 232 -20.22 10.51 -21.11
C HIS A 232 -18.99 11.40 -20.90
N ILE A 233 -18.00 11.32 -21.76
CA ILE A 233 -16.81 12.17 -21.75
C ILE A 233 -16.97 13.32 -22.72
#